data_2ebab7740bba6ba81c94b4ee8c98c603
#
_entry.id   2ebab7740bba6ba81c94b4ee8c98c603
#
_cell.length_a   1.000
_cell.length_b   1.000
_cell.length_c   1.000
_cell.angle_alpha   90.00
_cell.angle_beta   90.00
_cell.angle_gamma   90.00
#
_symmetry.space_group_name_H-M   'P 1'
#
loop_
_entity.id
_entity.type
_entity.pdbx_description
1 polymer ?
#
loop_
_entity_poly.entity_id
_entity_poly.type
_entity_poly.pdbx_seq_one_letter_code
_entity_poly.pdbx_strand_id
1 'polypeptide(L)'
;MTDRTIVALDAMGGDNAPKEMIKGAVQALEKTDAVQVLLVGKEDVIRAELAQYTYDKARIEVVNATEVIETAEPPVNAIRRKKDSSIVVGMKLVKEGQADAFVSAGSSGAVLVGGQVIVGRIKGVERPPLAPLIPTEKGVSLLVDCGANVDARPPHLVQFAKMGSIYMEHVVGIKNPKVGIVNIGAEEEKGNALVKETFPLLKGEKNINFIGSVEAREIPHGQADVIVCEAFAGNIILKLFEGVGSVLISEIKKGMMGSLRSKIGALLVKPALKKALKSFDSSEYGGAPLLGLNGLVVKTHGSSTAKEICNTIIQCVTFKEQKINEKIKESIQPE
;
A
#
# COMPACT_ATOMS: atom_id res chain seq x y z
N MET A 1 17.25 24.21 7.42
CA MET A 1 17.01 23.23 6.33
C MET A 1 15.71 22.51 6.68
N THR A 2 14.70 22.55 5.84
CA THR A 2 13.49 21.76 6.05
C THR A 2 13.87 20.28 6.02
N ASP A 3 13.52 19.54 7.09
CA ASP A 3 13.77 18.10 7.20
C ASP A 3 12.87 17.37 6.17
N ARG A 4 13.39 17.19 4.94
CA ARG A 4 12.66 16.53 3.86
C ARG A 4 12.56 15.04 4.15
N THR A 5 11.45 14.45 3.76
CA THR A 5 11.30 12.99 3.73
C THR A 5 12.09 12.42 2.56
N ILE A 6 13.01 11.51 2.84
CA ILE A 6 13.85 10.87 1.82
C ILE A 6 13.21 9.53 1.44
N VAL A 7 12.80 9.40 0.19
CA VAL A 7 12.15 8.19 -0.34
C VAL A 7 13.07 7.47 -1.31
N ALA A 8 13.49 6.26 -0.98
CA ALA A 8 14.16 5.35 -1.91
C ALA A 8 13.09 4.70 -2.81
N LEU A 9 13.14 4.99 -4.11
CA LEU A 9 12.21 4.47 -5.11
C LEU A 9 12.92 3.42 -5.97
N ASP A 10 12.41 2.19 -5.98
CA ASP A 10 12.80 1.15 -6.92
C ASP A 10 12.44 1.57 -8.35
N ALA A 11 13.41 2.07 -9.10
CA ALA A 11 13.19 2.55 -10.46
C ALA A 11 13.09 1.42 -11.49
N MET A 12 13.42 0.17 -11.11
CA MET A 12 13.45 -0.99 -11.99
C MET A 12 12.26 -1.94 -11.78
N GLY A 13 11.46 -1.73 -10.73
CA GLY A 13 10.35 -2.62 -10.36
C GLY A 13 9.04 -2.25 -11.05
N GLY A 14 8.31 -3.27 -11.50
CA GLY A 14 6.98 -3.14 -12.13
C GLY A 14 6.99 -3.15 -13.65
N ASP A 15 5.79 -3.34 -14.22
CA ASP A 15 5.58 -3.56 -15.66
C ASP A 15 5.90 -2.31 -16.50
N ASN A 16 5.80 -1.12 -15.88
CA ASN A 16 5.98 0.19 -16.50
C ASN A 16 7.32 0.87 -16.13
N ALA A 17 8.22 0.12 -15.48
CA ALA A 17 9.55 0.63 -15.12
C ALA A 17 10.44 0.78 -16.37
N PRO A 18 11.36 1.73 -16.38
CA PRO A 18 11.60 2.78 -15.39
C PRO A 18 10.70 4.00 -15.56
N LYS A 19 10.03 4.15 -16.71
CA LYS A 19 9.34 5.35 -17.17
C LYS A 19 8.33 5.91 -16.17
N GLU A 20 7.35 5.09 -15.78
CA GLU A 20 6.29 5.56 -14.87
C GLU A 20 6.83 5.79 -13.45
N MET A 21 7.87 5.06 -13.02
CA MET A 21 8.53 5.25 -11.73
C MET A 21 9.18 6.64 -11.66
N ILE A 22 10.01 6.96 -12.66
CA ILE A 22 10.75 8.21 -12.73
C ILE A 22 9.80 9.41 -12.94
N LYS A 23 8.81 9.27 -13.84
CA LYS A 23 7.78 10.28 -14.04
C LYS A 23 6.99 10.57 -12.76
N GLY A 24 6.63 9.54 -12.00
CA GLY A 24 5.94 9.68 -10.72
C GLY A 24 6.78 10.40 -9.67
N ALA A 25 8.09 10.13 -9.62
CA ALA A 25 9.02 10.84 -8.76
C ALA A 25 9.07 12.35 -9.13
N VAL A 26 9.23 12.69 -10.40
CA VAL A 26 9.23 14.09 -10.86
C VAL A 26 7.91 14.78 -10.48
N GLN A 27 6.76 14.15 -10.72
CA GLN A 27 5.45 14.70 -10.36
C GLN A 27 5.29 14.91 -8.83
N ALA A 28 5.90 14.06 -8.00
CA ALA A 28 5.89 14.26 -6.55
C ALA A 28 6.67 15.52 -6.15
N LEU A 29 7.81 15.78 -6.79
CA LEU A 29 8.58 17.00 -6.54
C LEU A 29 7.84 18.28 -6.96
N GLU A 30 7.00 18.20 -8.00
CA GLU A 30 6.16 19.32 -8.43
C GLU A 30 5.04 19.63 -7.43
N LYS A 31 4.53 18.60 -6.72
CA LYS A 31 3.41 18.75 -5.80
C LYS A 31 3.81 19.18 -4.39
N THR A 32 5.02 18.89 -3.94
CA THR A 32 5.46 19.20 -2.58
C THR A 32 6.96 19.43 -2.51
N ASP A 33 7.38 20.35 -1.63
CA ASP A 33 8.78 20.59 -1.30
C ASP A 33 9.30 19.71 -0.16
N ALA A 34 8.43 18.93 0.46
CA ALA A 34 8.74 18.12 1.64
C ALA A 34 9.44 16.79 1.32
N VAL A 35 9.74 16.49 0.04
CA VAL A 35 10.32 15.20 -0.37
C VAL A 35 11.63 15.36 -1.14
N GLN A 36 12.53 14.40 -0.92
CA GLN A 36 13.67 14.07 -1.76
C GLN A 36 13.58 12.61 -2.18
N VAL A 37 13.96 12.29 -3.41
CA VAL A 37 13.85 10.93 -3.96
C VAL A 37 15.23 10.39 -4.31
N LEU A 38 15.53 9.19 -3.83
CA LEU A 38 16.67 8.36 -4.25
C LEU A 38 16.15 7.34 -5.27
N LEU A 39 16.47 7.53 -6.55
CA LEU A 39 16.11 6.59 -7.61
C LEU A 39 17.12 5.43 -7.60
N VAL A 40 16.66 4.24 -7.22
CA VAL A 40 17.51 3.07 -7.05
C VAL A 40 17.37 2.14 -8.26
N GLY A 41 18.47 1.86 -8.96
CA GLY A 41 18.48 0.97 -10.12
C GLY A 41 19.66 1.21 -11.05
N LYS A 42 19.58 0.71 -12.28
CA LYS A 42 20.65 0.86 -13.28
C LYS A 42 20.82 2.33 -13.66
N GLU A 43 21.96 2.91 -13.30
CA GLU A 43 22.23 4.35 -13.38
C GLU A 43 22.08 4.89 -14.81
N ASP A 44 22.61 4.18 -15.80
CA ASP A 44 22.52 4.54 -17.22
C ASP A 44 21.08 4.64 -17.70
N VAL A 45 20.24 3.67 -17.33
CA VAL A 45 18.82 3.62 -17.67
C VAL A 45 18.05 4.76 -16.98
N ILE A 46 18.30 4.99 -15.69
CA ILE A 46 17.65 6.05 -14.92
C ILE A 46 18.02 7.43 -15.48
N ARG A 47 19.30 7.68 -15.75
CA ARG A 47 19.77 8.97 -16.29
C ARG A 47 19.22 9.25 -17.67
N ALA A 48 19.13 8.22 -18.55
CA ALA A 48 18.54 8.35 -19.89
C ALA A 48 17.06 8.76 -19.84
N GLU A 49 16.29 8.17 -18.90
CA GLU A 49 14.87 8.53 -18.71
C GLU A 49 14.72 9.91 -18.07
N LEU A 50 15.51 10.25 -17.03
CA LEU A 50 15.51 11.56 -16.38
C LEU A 50 15.82 12.72 -17.33
N ALA A 51 16.63 12.49 -18.37
CA ALA A 51 16.95 13.51 -19.37
C ALA A 51 15.73 14.02 -20.15
N GLN A 52 14.61 13.31 -20.09
CA GLN A 52 13.35 13.70 -20.74
C GLN A 52 12.52 14.70 -19.90
N TYR A 53 12.91 14.97 -18.64
CA TYR A 53 12.15 15.78 -17.70
C TYR A 53 12.94 16.99 -17.22
N THR A 54 12.22 18.06 -16.90
CA THR A 54 12.75 19.20 -16.13
C THR A 54 12.38 18.99 -14.66
N TYR A 55 13.36 18.98 -13.75
CA TYR A 55 13.15 18.75 -12.32
C TYR A 55 14.23 19.45 -11.49
N ASP A 56 13.98 19.61 -10.19
CA ASP A 56 14.97 20.11 -9.24
C ASP A 56 16.05 19.03 -8.98
N LYS A 57 17.22 19.22 -9.57
CA LYS A 57 18.35 18.28 -9.45
C LYS A 57 18.87 18.11 -8.03
N ALA A 58 18.61 19.05 -7.13
CA ALA A 58 19.01 18.95 -5.72
C ALA A 58 18.09 17.99 -4.93
N ARG A 59 16.97 17.55 -5.51
CA ARG A 59 15.95 16.72 -4.84
C ARG A 59 15.81 15.32 -5.44
N ILE A 60 16.58 15.00 -6.48
CA ILE A 60 16.68 13.65 -7.02
C ILE A 60 18.15 13.23 -7.04
N GLU A 61 18.43 12.09 -6.44
CA GLU A 61 19.72 11.43 -6.49
C GLU A 61 19.57 10.05 -7.12
N VAL A 62 20.56 9.58 -7.86
CA VAL A 62 20.57 8.25 -8.46
C VAL A 62 21.51 7.36 -7.66
N VAL A 63 20.97 6.26 -7.14
CA VAL A 63 21.71 5.22 -6.44
C VAL A 63 21.82 4.01 -7.35
N ASN A 64 23.04 3.70 -7.80
CA ASN A 64 23.25 2.60 -8.73
C ASN A 64 22.99 1.24 -8.09
N ALA A 65 22.23 0.39 -8.79
CA ALA A 65 22.00 -1.01 -8.47
C ALA A 65 21.90 -1.80 -9.79
N THR A 66 22.78 -2.78 -9.97
CA THR A 66 22.99 -3.42 -11.28
C THR A 66 22.06 -4.60 -11.55
N GLU A 67 21.44 -5.16 -10.49
CA GLU A 67 20.58 -6.33 -10.58
C GLU A 67 19.10 -5.96 -10.45
N VAL A 68 18.23 -6.77 -11.04
CA VAL A 68 16.76 -6.67 -10.93
C VAL A 68 16.21 -8.01 -10.44
N ILE A 69 15.31 -7.99 -9.47
CA ILE A 69 14.57 -9.18 -9.04
C ILE A 69 13.28 -9.25 -9.85
N GLU A 70 13.16 -10.31 -10.65
CA GLU A 70 11.97 -10.54 -11.48
C GLU A 70 10.80 -11.09 -10.65
N THR A 71 9.57 -10.86 -11.14
CA THR A 71 8.34 -11.26 -10.41
C THR A 71 8.23 -12.77 -10.21
N ALA A 72 8.75 -13.57 -11.18
CA ALA A 72 8.69 -15.02 -11.13
C ALA A 72 9.78 -15.68 -10.27
N GLU A 73 10.76 -14.91 -9.77
CA GLU A 73 11.84 -15.46 -8.95
C GLU A 73 11.38 -15.83 -7.54
N PRO A 74 11.83 -16.99 -6.98
CA PRO A 74 11.58 -17.33 -5.58
C PRO A 74 12.10 -16.25 -4.64
N PRO A 75 11.22 -15.56 -3.87
CA PRO A 75 11.55 -14.31 -3.16
C PRO A 75 12.73 -14.44 -2.20
N VAL A 76 12.75 -15.50 -1.39
CA VAL A 76 13.80 -15.73 -0.39
C VAL A 76 15.17 -15.90 -1.04
N ASN A 77 15.22 -16.66 -2.14
CA ASN A 77 16.46 -16.88 -2.88
C ASN A 77 16.92 -15.61 -3.60
N ALA A 78 15.98 -14.85 -4.19
CA ALA A 78 16.28 -13.61 -4.88
C ALA A 78 16.90 -12.56 -3.93
N ILE A 79 16.27 -12.31 -2.79
CA ILE A 79 16.77 -11.38 -1.74
C ILE A 79 18.14 -11.84 -1.19
N ARG A 80 18.36 -13.15 -1.11
CA ARG A 80 19.61 -13.71 -0.59
C ARG A 80 20.77 -13.62 -1.59
N ARG A 81 20.50 -13.79 -2.88
CA ARG A 81 21.52 -13.85 -3.93
C ARG A 81 21.78 -12.52 -4.60
N LYS A 82 20.74 -11.75 -4.96
CA LYS A 82 20.85 -10.49 -5.70
C LYS A 82 21.04 -9.32 -4.73
N LYS A 83 22.24 -9.23 -4.14
CA LYS A 83 22.56 -8.22 -3.13
C LYS A 83 22.67 -6.79 -3.66
N ASP A 84 22.87 -6.66 -4.96
CA ASP A 84 22.94 -5.40 -5.70
C ASP A 84 21.67 -5.12 -6.51
N SER A 85 20.55 -5.73 -6.13
CA SER A 85 19.25 -5.42 -6.74
C SER A 85 18.66 -4.13 -6.17
N SER A 86 17.88 -3.41 -7.01
CA SER A 86 17.20 -2.17 -6.62
C SER A 86 16.37 -2.33 -5.34
N ILE A 87 15.70 -3.48 -5.16
CA ILE A 87 14.94 -3.81 -3.94
C ILE A 87 15.87 -3.92 -2.72
N VAL A 88 16.95 -4.67 -2.83
CA VAL A 88 17.87 -4.91 -1.69
C VAL A 88 18.63 -3.64 -1.34
N VAL A 89 19.14 -2.91 -2.33
CA VAL A 89 19.86 -1.64 -2.12
C VAL A 89 18.92 -0.60 -1.50
N GLY A 90 17.72 -0.41 -2.06
CA GLY A 90 16.75 0.56 -1.53
C GLY A 90 16.33 0.27 -0.08
N MET A 91 16.13 -1.00 0.27
CA MET A 91 15.81 -1.38 1.65
C MET A 91 16.99 -1.21 2.61
N LYS A 92 18.24 -1.37 2.15
CA LYS A 92 19.41 -1.07 2.96
C LYS A 92 19.51 0.42 3.28
N LEU A 93 19.21 1.31 2.32
CA LEU A 93 19.15 2.75 2.56
C LEU A 93 18.20 3.11 3.71
N VAL A 94 17.02 2.44 3.75
CA VAL A 94 16.07 2.61 4.86
C VAL A 94 16.63 2.07 6.18
N LYS A 95 17.21 0.87 6.18
CA LYS A 95 17.81 0.25 7.37
C LYS A 95 18.94 1.11 7.97
N GLU A 96 19.72 1.74 7.13
CA GLU A 96 20.89 2.56 7.50
C GLU A 96 20.52 4.01 7.84
N GLY A 97 19.22 4.36 7.76
CA GLY A 97 18.72 5.70 8.03
C GLY A 97 19.08 6.75 6.95
N GLN A 98 19.50 6.29 5.76
CA GLN A 98 19.77 7.15 4.61
C GLN A 98 18.50 7.47 3.83
N ALA A 99 17.45 6.68 4.01
CA ALA A 99 16.09 6.96 3.52
C ALA A 99 15.06 6.68 4.62
N ASP A 100 13.95 7.43 4.61
CA ASP A 100 12.84 7.27 5.55
C ASP A 100 11.86 6.19 5.08
N ALA A 101 11.77 6.00 3.76
CA ALA A 101 10.84 5.05 3.14
C ALA A 101 11.46 4.37 1.91
N PHE A 102 10.99 3.15 1.63
CA PHE A 102 11.23 2.44 0.39
C PHE A 102 9.92 2.17 -0.34
N VAL A 103 9.86 2.49 -1.64
CA VAL A 103 8.69 2.29 -2.51
C VAL A 103 9.08 1.39 -3.68
N SER A 104 8.29 0.35 -3.97
CA SER A 104 8.53 -0.54 -5.10
C SER A 104 7.23 -1.06 -5.73
N ALA A 105 7.18 -1.07 -7.06
CA ALA A 105 6.18 -1.77 -7.86
C ALA A 105 6.63 -3.19 -8.27
N GLY A 106 7.85 -3.62 -7.89
CA GLY A 106 8.45 -4.90 -8.23
C GLY A 106 7.81 -6.11 -7.55
N SER A 107 8.55 -7.24 -7.50
CA SER A 107 8.08 -8.50 -6.92
C SER A 107 7.53 -8.34 -5.50
N SER A 108 6.23 -8.58 -5.30
CA SER A 108 5.59 -8.48 -3.98
C SER A 108 6.24 -9.40 -2.96
N GLY A 109 6.53 -10.64 -3.35
CA GLY A 109 7.22 -11.58 -2.46
C GLY A 109 8.60 -11.08 -2.03
N ALA A 110 9.39 -10.50 -2.95
CA ALA A 110 10.70 -9.95 -2.63
C ALA A 110 10.60 -8.73 -1.71
N VAL A 111 9.61 -7.85 -1.92
CA VAL A 111 9.37 -6.69 -1.06
C VAL A 111 8.96 -7.13 0.35
N LEU A 112 8.08 -8.13 0.48
CA LEU A 112 7.64 -8.67 1.78
C LEU A 112 8.81 -9.34 2.53
N VAL A 113 9.57 -10.20 1.87
CA VAL A 113 10.73 -10.87 2.48
C VAL A 113 11.82 -9.87 2.83
N GLY A 114 12.16 -8.97 1.90
CA GLY A 114 13.18 -7.94 2.12
C GLY A 114 12.83 -7.00 3.27
N GLY A 115 11.57 -6.56 3.34
CA GLY A 115 11.07 -5.73 4.45
C GLY A 115 11.30 -6.39 5.82
N GLN A 116 10.97 -7.67 5.93
CA GLN A 116 11.16 -8.41 7.20
C GLN A 116 12.63 -8.71 7.52
N VAL A 117 13.45 -9.06 6.52
CA VAL A 117 14.82 -9.56 6.75
C VAL A 117 15.86 -8.43 6.74
N ILE A 118 15.66 -7.39 5.92
CA ILE A 118 16.61 -6.28 5.77
C ILE A 118 16.22 -5.11 6.69
N VAL A 119 15.02 -4.55 6.53
CA VAL A 119 14.55 -3.42 7.34
C VAL A 119 14.29 -3.86 8.79
N GLY A 120 13.71 -5.05 8.95
CA GLY A 120 13.42 -5.63 10.25
C GLY A 120 12.11 -5.13 10.86
N ARG A 121 11.62 -5.87 11.86
CA ARG A 121 10.35 -5.61 12.53
C ARG A 121 10.54 -4.73 13.77
N ILE A 122 9.56 -3.90 14.07
CA ILE A 122 9.44 -3.24 15.37
C ILE A 122 9.38 -4.32 16.45
N LYS A 123 10.12 -4.11 17.56
CA LYS A 123 10.13 -5.07 18.67
C LYS A 123 8.71 -5.25 19.22
N GLY A 124 8.25 -6.48 19.35
CA GLY A 124 6.88 -6.84 19.75
C GLY A 124 5.93 -7.10 18.58
N VAL A 125 6.21 -6.61 17.36
CA VAL A 125 5.44 -6.99 16.17
C VAL A 125 5.84 -8.39 15.74
N GLU A 126 4.88 -9.33 15.76
CA GLU A 126 5.14 -10.70 15.35
C GLU A 126 5.15 -10.87 13.83
N ARG A 127 4.21 -10.24 13.16
CA ARG A 127 4.01 -10.34 11.71
C ARG A 127 3.62 -8.99 11.11
N PRO A 128 4.45 -8.36 10.29
CA PRO A 128 4.09 -7.17 9.51
C PRO A 128 3.03 -7.50 8.46
N PRO A 129 1.84 -6.88 8.49
CA PRO A 129 0.83 -7.06 7.46
C PRO A 129 1.01 -6.10 6.28
N LEU A 130 0.54 -6.51 5.10
CA LEU A 130 0.35 -5.64 3.94
C LEU A 130 -1.05 -5.01 4.00
N ALA A 131 -1.13 -3.69 4.00
CA ALA A 131 -2.35 -2.97 4.33
C ALA A 131 -2.75 -1.93 3.26
N PRO A 132 -3.35 -2.34 2.11
CA PRO A 132 -3.87 -1.43 1.10
C PRO A 132 -5.12 -0.70 1.57
N LEU A 133 -5.28 0.54 1.09
CA LEU A 133 -6.55 1.24 1.13
C LEU A 133 -7.43 0.79 -0.03
N ILE A 134 -8.69 0.48 0.25
CA ILE A 134 -9.71 0.16 -0.75
C ILE A 134 -10.80 1.23 -0.74
N PRO A 135 -11.25 1.69 -1.92
CA PRO A 135 -12.34 2.65 -2.01
C PRO A 135 -13.68 2.05 -1.61
N THR A 136 -14.50 2.85 -0.94
CA THR A 136 -15.86 2.48 -0.51
C THR A 136 -16.83 3.63 -0.76
N GLU A 137 -18.13 3.40 -0.59
CA GLU A 137 -19.15 4.46 -0.70
C GLU A 137 -18.92 5.62 0.28
N LYS A 138 -18.28 5.36 1.43
CA LYS A 138 -18.03 6.36 2.49
C LYS A 138 -16.61 6.95 2.48
N GLY A 139 -15.83 6.66 1.45
CA GLY A 139 -14.44 7.09 1.33
C GLY A 139 -13.50 5.91 1.14
N VAL A 140 -12.67 5.59 2.13
CA VAL A 140 -11.74 4.44 2.06
C VAL A 140 -11.81 3.59 3.32
N SER A 141 -11.51 2.32 3.16
CA SER A 141 -11.25 1.38 4.25
C SER A 141 -9.86 0.75 4.09
N LEU A 142 -9.20 0.46 5.19
CA LEU A 142 -7.93 -0.27 5.21
C LEU A 142 -8.22 -1.76 5.29
N LEU A 143 -7.79 -2.54 4.30
CA LEU A 143 -7.87 -3.99 4.33
C LEU A 143 -6.54 -4.56 4.82
N VAL A 144 -6.55 -5.30 5.92
CA VAL A 144 -5.35 -5.79 6.61
C VAL A 144 -5.56 -7.19 7.20
N ASP A 145 -4.81 -8.19 6.74
CA ASP A 145 -3.67 -8.30 5.85
C ASP A 145 -4.08 -8.74 4.42
N CYS A 146 -3.33 -8.29 3.40
CA CYS A 146 -3.63 -8.59 2.00
C CYS A 146 -2.49 -9.31 1.24
N GLY A 147 -1.75 -10.20 1.89
CA GLY A 147 -0.77 -11.00 1.15
C GLY A 147 0.55 -11.29 1.85
N ALA A 148 0.74 -10.82 3.09
CA ALA A 148 1.99 -11.06 3.81
C ALA A 148 1.95 -12.32 4.68
N ASN A 149 0.81 -12.63 5.35
CA ASN A 149 0.72 -13.67 6.38
C ASN A 149 -0.50 -14.58 6.15
N VAL A 150 -0.32 -15.62 5.34
CA VAL A 150 -1.39 -16.59 5.00
C VAL A 150 -1.78 -17.42 6.24
N ASP A 151 -0.79 -17.85 7.04
CA ASP A 151 -0.98 -18.64 8.26
C ASP A 151 -0.97 -17.73 9.50
N ALA A 152 -1.85 -16.72 9.53
CA ALA A 152 -1.98 -15.86 10.69
C ALA A 152 -2.62 -16.58 11.88
N ARG A 153 -2.27 -16.13 13.08
CA ARG A 153 -2.85 -16.62 14.36
C ARG A 153 -3.65 -15.49 15.01
N PRO A 154 -4.56 -15.78 15.96
CA PRO A 154 -5.38 -14.77 16.62
C PRO A 154 -4.62 -13.54 17.14
N PRO A 155 -3.46 -13.66 17.83
CA PRO A 155 -2.68 -12.50 18.27
C PRO A 155 -2.19 -11.61 17.13
N HIS A 156 -1.92 -12.19 15.93
CA HIS A 156 -1.52 -11.41 14.76
C HIS A 156 -2.64 -10.50 14.30
N LEU A 157 -3.88 -11.02 14.23
CA LEU A 157 -5.04 -10.23 13.80
C LEU A 157 -5.35 -9.08 14.79
N VAL A 158 -5.12 -9.28 16.08
CA VAL A 158 -5.21 -8.21 17.09
C VAL A 158 -4.15 -7.14 16.83
N GLN A 159 -2.91 -7.52 16.53
CA GLN A 159 -1.87 -6.56 16.15
C GLN A 159 -2.22 -5.83 14.84
N PHE A 160 -2.79 -6.52 13.85
CA PHE A 160 -3.24 -5.90 12.60
C PHE A 160 -4.33 -4.85 12.85
N ALA A 161 -5.29 -5.15 13.72
CA ALA A 161 -6.33 -4.21 14.14
C ALA A 161 -5.75 -2.94 14.78
N LYS A 162 -4.81 -3.08 15.71
CA LYS A 162 -4.13 -1.96 16.37
C LYS A 162 -3.35 -1.10 15.36
N MET A 163 -2.51 -1.73 14.54
CA MET A 163 -1.71 -1.03 13.54
C MET A 163 -2.58 -0.35 12.48
N GLY A 164 -3.65 -1.02 12.05
CA GLY A 164 -4.62 -0.48 11.11
C GLY A 164 -5.37 0.72 11.69
N SER A 165 -5.77 0.68 12.95
CA SER A 165 -6.42 1.81 13.64
C SER A 165 -5.51 3.03 13.70
N ILE A 166 -4.24 2.85 14.08
CA ILE A 166 -3.25 3.93 14.10
C ILE A 166 -3.07 4.55 12.70
N TYR A 167 -2.98 3.70 11.67
CA TYR A 167 -2.84 4.16 10.30
C TYR A 167 -4.06 4.98 9.85
N MET A 168 -5.27 4.47 10.05
CA MET A 168 -6.51 5.17 9.65
C MET A 168 -6.71 6.48 10.41
N GLU A 169 -6.35 6.53 11.68
CA GLU A 169 -6.49 7.74 12.47
C GLU A 169 -5.48 8.82 12.08
N HIS A 170 -4.22 8.46 11.90
CA HIS A 170 -3.16 9.44 11.74
C HIS A 170 -2.73 9.71 10.29
N VAL A 171 -2.89 8.75 9.37
CA VAL A 171 -2.57 8.96 7.94
C VAL A 171 -3.80 9.36 7.16
N VAL A 172 -4.94 8.70 7.39
CA VAL A 172 -6.19 8.97 6.66
C VAL A 172 -7.02 10.06 7.36
N GLY A 173 -6.88 10.22 8.68
CA GLY A 173 -7.55 11.26 9.46
C GLY A 173 -8.93 10.87 9.99
N ILE A 174 -9.26 9.58 10.02
CA ILE A 174 -10.53 9.07 10.56
C ILE A 174 -10.40 8.85 12.07
N LYS A 175 -11.01 9.74 12.86
CA LYS A 175 -10.98 9.64 14.32
C LYS A 175 -11.73 8.41 14.83
N ASN A 176 -11.13 7.67 15.76
CA ASN A 176 -11.69 6.47 16.37
C ASN A 176 -12.24 5.47 15.32
N PRO A 177 -11.38 4.98 14.39
CA PRO A 177 -11.81 4.21 13.24
C PRO A 177 -12.49 2.90 13.66
N LYS A 178 -13.58 2.56 12.98
CA LYS A 178 -14.34 1.32 13.21
C LYS A 178 -13.54 0.13 12.70
N VAL A 179 -13.29 -0.83 13.57
CA VAL A 179 -12.56 -2.07 13.27
C VAL A 179 -13.53 -3.22 13.16
N GLY A 180 -13.53 -3.93 12.04
CA GLY A 180 -14.30 -5.14 11.84
C GLY A 180 -13.45 -6.32 11.41
N ILE A 181 -13.81 -7.52 11.83
CA ILE A 181 -13.18 -8.77 11.36
C ILE A 181 -14.00 -9.37 10.22
N VAL A 182 -13.31 -9.77 9.13
CA VAL A 182 -13.97 -10.45 8.01
C VAL A 182 -14.58 -11.77 8.48
N ASN A 183 -15.87 -11.96 8.20
CA ASN A 183 -16.58 -13.17 8.58
C ASN A 183 -17.60 -13.56 7.49
N ILE A 184 -18.16 -14.78 7.57
CA ILE A 184 -19.20 -15.33 6.68
C ILE A 184 -20.62 -14.96 7.11
N GLY A 185 -20.78 -14.24 8.21
CA GLY A 185 -22.08 -13.76 8.74
C GLY A 185 -21.83 -12.82 9.92
N ALA A 186 -22.89 -12.13 10.35
CA ALA A 186 -22.82 -11.11 11.39
C ALA A 186 -22.66 -11.69 12.82
N GLU A 187 -23.05 -12.95 13.02
CA GLU A 187 -23.10 -13.60 14.33
C GLU A 187 -21.69 -13.99 14.82
N GLU A 188 -21.43 -13.83 16.13
CA GLU A 188 -20.12 -14.07 16.76
C GLU A 188 -19.67 -15.54 16.62
N GLU A 189 -20.59 -16.50 16.62
CA GLU A 189 -20.33 -17.94 16.53
C GLU A 189 -20.01 -18.42 15.11
N LYS A 190 -20.20 -17.59 14.09
CA LYS A 190 -19.88 -17.93 12.70
C LYS A 190 -18.39 -17.76 12.41
N GLY A 191 -17.95 -18.36 11.32
CA GLY A 191 -16.57 -18.27 10.84
C GLY A 191 -15.75 -19.53 11.08
N ASN A 192 -14.50 -19.47 10.61
CA ASN A 192 -13.51 -20.53 10.84
C ASN A 192 -12.91 -20.43 12.26
N ALA A 193 -12.03 -21.36 12.61
CA ALA A 193 -11.39 -21.39 13.93
C ALA A 193 -10.64 -20.08 14.24
N LEU A 194 -9.90 -19.55 13.26
CA LEU A 194 -9.14 -18.30 13.43
C LEU A 194 -10.05 -17.13 13.81
N VAL A 195 -11.18 -16.95 13.11
CA VAL A 195 -12.14 -15.86 13.38
C VAL A 195 -12.76 -16.04 14.77
N LYS A 196 -13.22 -17.25 15.11
CA LYS A 196 -13.85 -17.56 16.41
C LYS A 196 -12.91 -17.32 17.60
N GLU A 197 -11.63 -17.66 17.45
CA GLU A 197 -10.62 -17.42 18.48
C GLU A 197 -10.20 -15.95 18.55
N THR A 198 -10.19 -15.23 17.43
CA THR A 198 -9.78 -13.82 17.37
C THR A 198 -10.87 -12.88 17.88
N PHE A 199 -12.15 -13.18 17.62
CA PHE A 199 -13.27 -12.31 17.94
C PHE A 199 -13.31 -11.85 19.41
N PRO A 200 -13.25 -12.76 20.41
CA PRO A 200 -13.24 -12.37 21.82
C PRO A 200 -12.00 -11.54 22.19
N LEU A 201 -10.85 -11.75 21.56
CA LEU A 201 -9.65 -10.95 21.79
C LEU A 201 -9.83 -9.51 21.31
N LEU A 202 -10.39 -9.33 20.10
CA LEU A 202 -10.70 -8.00 19.57
C LEU A 202 -11.77 -7.29 20.41
N LYS A 203 -12.80 -8.01 20.87
CA LYS A 203 -13.86 -7.48 21.73
C LYS A 203 -13.33 -7.03 23.10
N GLY A 204 -12.30 -7.69 23.62
CA GLY A 204 -11.62 -7.34 24.87
C GLY A 204 -10.58 -6.21 24.74
N GLU A 205 -10.19 -5.84 23.52
CA GLU A 205 -9.16 -4.82 23.28
C GLU A 205 -9.72 -3.40 23.45
N LYS A 206 -9.21 -2.67 24.44
CA LYS A 206 -9.75 -1.34 24.81
C LYS A 206 -9.31 -0.19 23.88
N ASN A 207 -8.22 -0.40 23.14
CA ASN A 207 -7.59 0.64 22.34
C ASN A 207 -8.03 0.64 20.87
N ILE A 208 -9.09 -0.11 20.54
CA ILE A 208 -9.70 -0.15 19.21
C ILE A 208 -11.23 -0.02 19.33
N ASN A 209 -11.85 0.54 18.31
CA ASN A 209 -13.31 0.62 18.20
C ASN A 209 -13.84 -0.61 17.43
N PHE A 210 -13.84 -1.76 18.08
CA PHE A 210 -14.28 -3.00 17.47
C PHE A 210 -15.81 -3.04 17.31
N ILE A 211 -16.28 -3.22 16.07
CA ILE A 211 -17.71 -3.25 15.71
C ILE A 211 -18.25 -4.66 15.42
N GLY A 212 -17.42 -5.70 15.53
CA GLY A 212 -17.83 -7.08 15.27
C GLY A 212 -17.46 -7.60 13.88
N SER A 213 -18.28 -8.51 13.36
CA SER A 213 -18.10 -9.15 12.07
C SER A 213 -18.46 -8.23 10.90
N VAL A 214 -17.70 -8.33 9.80
CA VAL A 214 -17.97 -7.67 8.52
C VAL A 214 -18.05 -8.73 7.42
N GLU A 215 -19.19 -8.85 6.77
CA GLU A 215 -19.32 -9.71 5.60
C GLU A 215 -18.67 -9.05 4.36
N ALA A 216 -18.10 -9.85 3.46
CA ALA A 216 -17.39 -9.33 2.29
C ALA A 216 -18.27 -8.43 1.40
N ARG A 217 -19.59 -8.67 1.34
CA ARG A 217 -20.54 -7.82 0.60
C ARG A 217 -20.71 -6.42 1.18
N GLU A 218 -20.44 -6.24 2.49
CA GLU A 218 -20.58 -4.96 3.19
C GLU A 218 -19.33 -4.07 3.07
N ILE A 219 -18.22 -4.66 2.62
CA ILE A 219 -16.95 -3.93 2.45
C ILE A 219 -17.08 -2.73 1.52
N PRO A 220 -17.68 -2.86 0.29
CA PRO A 220 -17.84 -1.70 -0.60
C PRO A 220 -18.74 -0.59 -0.03
N HIS A 221 -19.61 -0.92 0.94
CA HIS A 221 -20.47 0.05 1.62
C HIS A 221 -19.79 0.82 2.76
N GLY A 222 -18.54 0.49 3.09
CA GLY A 222 -17.79 1.19 4.13
C GLY A 222 -18.40 1.02 5.53
N GLN A 223 -18.73 -0.23 5.91
CA GLN A 223 -19.25 -0.55 7.24
C GLN A 223 -18.17 -0.39 8.31
N ALA A 224 -16.92 -0.76 8.00
CA ALA A 224 -15.74 -0.62 8.84
C ALA A 224 -14.66 0.21 8.13
N ASP A 225 -13.89 0.94 8.93
CA ASP A 225 -12.74 1.72 8.44
C ASP A 225 -11.47 0.85 8.37
N VAL A 226 -11.34 -0.12 9.29
CA VAL A 226 -10.28 -1.14 9.30
C VAL A 226 -10.92 -2.51 9.19
N ILE A 227 -10.56 -3.25 8.17
CA ILE A 227 -11.09 -4.57 7.84
C ILE A 227 -10.00 -5.60 8.06
N VAL A 228 -10.13 -6.38 9.13
CA VAL A 228 -9.11 -7.32 9.61
C VAL A 228 -9.38 -8.71 9.07
N CYS A 229 -8.38 -9.32 8.47
CA CYS A 229 -8.39 -10.71 8.01
C CYS A 229 -6.96 -11.26 7.94
N GLU A 230 -6.81 -12.54 7.66
CA GLU A 230 -5.53 -13.12 7.26
C GLU A 230 -5.29 -12.91 5.75
N ALA A 231 -4.03 -13.07 5.32
CA ALA A 231 -3.61 -12.66 3.98
C ALA A 231 -4.28 -13.44 2.83
N PHE A 232 -4.73 -14.67 3.04
CA PHE A 232 -5.41 -15.44 1.98
C PHE A 232 -6.79 -14.83 1.68
N ALA A 233 -7.61 -14.62 2.71
CA ALA A 233 -8.91 -13.97 2.55
C ALA A 233 -8.76 -12.53 2.06
N GLY A 234 -7.81 -11.77 2.62
CA GLY A 234 -7.56 -10.38 2.22
C GLY A 234 -7.12 -10.25 0.77
N ASN A 235 -6.24 -11.12 0.29
CA ASN A 235 -5.81 -11.10 -1.12
C ASN A 235 -6.95 -11.50 -2.08
N ILE A 236 -7.80 -12.46 -1.69
CA ILE A 236 -8.98 -12.82 -2.48
C ILE A 236 -9.94 -11.64 -2.58
N ILE A 237 -10.25 -10.97 -1.46
CA ILE A 237 -11.12 -9.80 -1.41
C ILE A 237 -10.56 -8.70 -2.32
N LEU A 238 -9.28 -8.35 -2.15
CA LEU A 238 -8.62 -7.30 -2.94
C LEU A 238 -8.67 -7.60 -4.43
N LYS A 239 -8.27 -8.81 -4.84
CA LYS A 239 -8.22 -9.20 -6.25
C LYS A 239 -9.60 -9.29 -6.90
N LEU A 240 -10.60 -9.78 -6.15
CA LEU A 240 -11.98 -9.80 -6.63
C LEU A 240 -12.52 -8.38 -6.79
N PHE A 241 -12.27 -7.49 -5.82
CA PHE A 241 -12.69 -6.09 -5.86
C PHE A 241 -12.08 -5.35 -7.07
N GLU A 242 -10.77 -5.49 -7.29
CA GLU A 242 -10.06 -4.94 -8.46
C GLU A 242 -10.63 -5.50 -9.77
N GLY A 243 -10.83 -6.81 -9.85
CA GLY A 243 -11.33 -7.50 -11.04
C GLY A 243 -12.74 -7.08 -11.42
N VAL A 244 -13.67 -7.07 -10.46
CA VAL A 244 -15.07 -6.64 -10.68
C VAL A 244 -15.13 -5.17 -11.09
N GLY A 245 -14.37 -4.29 -10.43
CA GLY A 245 -14.29 -2.88 -10.79
C GLY A 245 -13.81 -2.67 -12.23
N SER A 246 -12.75 -3.37 -12.62
CA SER A 246 -12.21 -3.31 -13.99
C SER A 246 -13.22 -3.77 -15.05
N VAL A 247 -13.91 -4.89 -14.81
CA VAL A 247 -14.92 -5.44 -15.72
C VAL A 247 -16.09 -4.47 -15.84
N LEU A 248 -16.64 -3.94 -14.74
CA LEU A 248 -17.75 -2.99 -14.77
C LEU A 248 -17.40 -1.72 -15.57
N ILE A 249 -16.22 -1.14 -15.35
CA ILE A 249 -15.77 0.04 -16.10
C ILE A 249 -15.64 -0.29 -17.59
N SER A 250 -15.12 -1.47 -17.94
CA SER A 250 -14.99 -1.92 -19.33
C SER A 250 -16.36 -2.08 -20.00
N GLU A 251 -17.33 -2.71 -19.35
CA GLU A 251 -18.67 -2.92 -19.88
C GLU A 251 -19.45 -1.59 -20.02
N ILE A 252 -19.35 -0.68 -19.05
CA ILE A 252 -19.89 0.68 -19.17
C ILE A 252 -19.30 1.38 -20.40
N LYS A 253 -17.97 1.33 -20.59
CA LYS A 253 -17.31 1.92 -21.75
C LYS A 253 -17.78 1.30 -23.07
N LYS A 254 -17.91 -0.03 -23.15
CA LYS A 254 -18.41 -0.72 -24.33
C LYS A 254 -19.85 -0.29 -24.65
N GLY A 255 -20.74 -0.26 -23.67
CA GLY A 255 -22.14 0.19 -23.84
C GLY A 255 -22.23 1.62 -24.34
N MET A 256 -21.41 2.53 -23.77
CA MET A 256 -21.35 3.93 -24.19
C MET A 256 -20.83 4.11 -25.62
N MET A 257 -19.98 3.21 -26.10
CA MET A 257 -19.41 3.28 -27.46
C MET A 257 -20.21 2.48 -28.51
N GLY A 258 -21.27 1.79 -28.12
CA GLY A 258 -22.01 0.83 -28.96
C GLY A 258 -22.86 1.47 -30.08
N SER A 259 -23.27 2.73 -29.96
CA SER A 259 -24.06 3.43 -30.98
C SER A 259 -23.72 4.92 -31.05
N LEU A 260 -24.13 5.58 -32.14
CA LEU A 260 -23.92 7.03 -32.27
C LEU A 260 -24.65 7.82 -31.18
N ARG A 261 -25.89 7.41 -30.85
CA ARG A 261 -26.68 8.01 -29.75
C ARG A 261 -25.99 7.84 -28.40
N SER A 262 -25.50 6.63 -28.12
CA SER A 262 -24.75 6.34 -26.87
C SER A 262 -23.46 7.16 -26.77
N LYS A 263 -22.72 7.34 -27.86
CA LYS A 263 -21.51 8.19 -27.91
C LYS A 263 -21.81 9.65 -27.58
N ILE A 264 -22.89 10.22 -28.13
CA ILE A 264 -23.32 11.58 -27.81
C ILE A 264 -23.71 11.69 -26.34
N GLY A 265 -24.52 10.75 -25.84
CA GLY A 265 -24.87 10.67 -24.41
C GLY A 265 -23.64 10.53 -23.51
N ALA A 266 -22.68 9.69 -23.90
CA ALA A 266 -21.41 9.52 -23.18
C ALA A 266 -20.60 10.82 -23.08
N LEU A 267 -20.57 11.63 -24.13
CA LEU A 267 -19.89 12.93 -24.11
C LEU A 267 -20.52 13.88 -23.07
N LEU A 268 -21.84 13.89 -22.99
CA LEU A 268 -22.59 14.74 -22.04
C LEU A 268 -22.39 14.29 -20.58
N VAL A 269 -22.40 12.97 -20.30
CA VAL A 269 -22.26 12.45 -18.94
C VAL A 269 -20.81 12.23 -18.49
N LYS A 270 -19.84 12.34 -19.40
CA LYS A 270 -18.41 12.10 -19.14
C LYS A 270 -17.86 12.82 -17.89
N PRO A 271 -18.16 14.12 -17.64
CA PRO A 271 -17.66 14.80 -16.44
C PRO A 271 -18.19 14.21 -15.15
N ALA A 272 -19.51 13.90 -15.11
CA ALA A 272 -20.15 13.30 -13.93
C ALA A 272 -19.64 11.88 -13.67
N LEU A 273 -19.52 11.06 -14.73
CA LEU A 273 -18.98 9.71 -14.64
C LEU A 273 -17.51 9.72 -14.19
N LYS A 274 -16.69 10.61 -14.72
CA LYS A 274 -15.29 10.77 -14.31
C LYS A 274 -15.19 11.11 -12.81
N LYS A 275 -16.06 12.00 -12.32
CA LYS A 275 -16.12 12.36 -10.89
C LYS A 275 -16.53 11.15 -10.03
N ALA A 276 -17.57 10.41 -10.42
CA ALA A 276 -18.02 9.22 -9.71
C ALA A 276 -16.97 8.11 -9.69
N LEU A 277 -16.32 7.83 -10.83
CA LEU A 277 -15.30 6.79 -10.93
C LEU A 277 -13.99 7.16 -10.22
N LYS A 278 -13.71 8.46 -10.05
CA LYS A 278 -12.49 8.91 -9.35
C LYS A 278 -12.47 8.45 -7.88
N SER A 279 -13.60 8.40 -7.21
CA SER A 279 -13.67 7.92 -5.83
C SER A 279 -13.37 6.42 -5.68
N PHE A 280 -13.50 5.65 -6.76
CA PHE A 280 -13.18 4.23 -6.82
C PHE A 280 -11.81 3.91 -7.43
N ASP A 281 -11.02 4.94 -7.75
CA ASP A 281 -9.68 4.78 -8.30
C ASP A 281 -8.67 4.61 -7.16
N SER A 282 -8.22 3.37 -6.93
CA SER A 282 -7.23 3.05 -5.89
C SER A 282 -5.90 3.80 -6.04
N SER A 283 -5.55 4.22 -7.28
CA SER A 283 -4.32 4.99 -7.53
C SER A 283 -4.30 6.38 -6.88
N GLU A 284 -5.46 6.90 -6.45
CA GLU A 284 -5.56 8.16 -5.71
C GLU A 284 -4.98 8.05 -4.29
N TYR A 285 -4.98 6.85 -3.70
CA TYR A 285 -4.66 6.63 -2.28
C TYR A 285 -3.23 6.14 -2.02
N GLY A 286 -2.43 5.95 -3.09
CA GLY A 286 -1.06 5.48 -2.99
C GLY A 286 -0.92 3.96 -2.87
N GLY A 287 0.24 3.50 -2.40
CA GLY A 287 0.55 2.09 -2.26
C GLY A 287 0.12 1.47 -0.93
N ALA A 288 0.30 0.17 -0.81
CA ALA A 288 0.05 -0.61 0.39
C ALA A 288 1.29 -0.61 1.31
N PRO A 289 1.25 -0.02 2.50
CA PRO A 289 2.36 -0.09 3.45
C PRO A 289 2.48 -1.48 4.08
N LEU A 290 3.71 -1.90 4.38
CA LEU A 290 4.01 -2.95 5.33
C LEU A 290 4.08 -2.33 6.73
N LEU A 291 3.04 -2.52 7.53
CA LEU A 291 2.98 -1.95 8.87
C LEU A 291 3.81 -2.77 9.87
N GLY A 292 4.42 -2.09 10.84
CA GLY A 292 5.18 -2.74 11.91
C GLY A 292 6.63 -3.09 11.57
N LEU A 293 7.21 -2.49 10.54
CA LEU A 293 8.65 -2.51 10.24
C LEU A 293 9.37 -1.32 10.90
N ASN A 294 10.67 -1.44 11.13
CA ASN A 294 11.49 -0.35 11.69
C ASN A 294 11.63 0.86 10.74
N GLY A 295 11.32 0.70 9.46
CA GLY A 295 11.26 1.75 8.45
C GLY A 295 10.09 1.51 7.52
N LEU A 296 9.59 2.56 6.86
CA LEU A 296 8.44 2.45 5.96
C LEU A 296 8.82 1.71 4.68
N VAL A 297 8.09 0.67 4.37
CA VAL A 297 8.15 -0.05 3.09
C VAL A 297 6.76 -0.03 2.48
N VAL A 298 6.64 0.46 1.25
CA VAL A 298 5.36 0.57 0.54
C VAL A 298 5.42 -0.20 -0.76
N LYS A 299 4.45 -1.09 -0.95
CA LYS A 299 4.27 -1.85 -2.18
C LYS A 299 3.18 -1.21 -3.04
N THR A 300 3.48 -0.91 -4.29
CA THR A 300 2.49 -0.48 -5.27
C THR A 300 2.17 -1.62 -6.26
N HIS A 301 1.12 -1.50 -7.05
CA HIS A 301 0.76 -2.51 -8.03
C HIS A 301 1.84 -2.65 -9.12
N GLY A 302 2.02 -3.87 -9.70
CA GLY A 302 2.99 -4.08 -10.80
C GLY A 302 2.74 -3.17 -12.01
N SER A 303 1.49 -2.88 -12.31
CA SER A 303 1.06 -1.99 -13.39
C SER A 303 0.93 -0.51 -12.99
N SER A 304 1.48 -0.11 -11.84
CA SER A 304 1.39 1.28 -11.34
C SER A 304 1.78 2.32 -12.37
N THR A 305 1.02 3.39 -12.40
CA THR A 305 1.26 4.57 -13.22
C THR A 305 1.99 5.66 -12.43
N ALA A 306 2.52 6.66 -13.12
CA ALA A 306 3.17 7.81 -12.50
C ALA A 306 2.31 8.50 -11.42
N LYS A 307 0.99 8.52 -11.60
CA LYS A 307 0.04 9.07 -10.63
C LYS A 307 0.08 8.32 -9.31
N GLU A 308 0.03 7.00 -9.35
CA GLU A 308 0.06 6.14 -8.14
C GLU A 308 1.42 6.25 -7.44
N ILE A 309 2.52 6.22 -8.19
CA ILE A 309 3.87 6.41 -7.64
C ILE A 309 4.01 7.78 -6.96
N CYS A 310 3.54 8.84 -7.62
CA CYS A 310 3.53 10.19 -7.06
C CYS A 310 2.73 10.25 -5.74
N ASN A 311 1.52 9.69 -5.72
CA ASN A 311 0.68 9.68 -4.52
C ASN A 311 1.30 8.81 -3.41
N THR A 312 1.97 7.71 -3.75
CA THR A 312 2.70 6.86 -2.79
C THR A 312 3.88 7.61 -2.15
N ILE A 313 4.64 8.37 -2.93
CA ILE A 313 5.74 9.19 -2.41
C ILE A 313 5.20 10.25 -1.43
N ILE A 314 4.07 10.90 -1.76
CA ILE A 314 3.42 11.88 -0.87
C ILE A 314 2.88 11.20 0.41
N GLN A 315 2.32 10.01 0.29
CA GLN A 315 1.89 9.18 1.44
C GLN A 315 3.04 8.93 2.42
N CYS A 316 4.27 8.69 1.90
CA CYS A 316 5.45 8.51 2.75
C CYS A 316 5.78 9.75 3.58
N VAL A 317 5.54 10.97 3.05
CA VAL A 317 5.72 12.22 3.81
C VAL A 317 4.76 12.24 5.00
N THR A 318 3.46 12.02 4.77
CA THR A 318 2.45 11.98 5.83
C THR A 318 2.79 10.92 6.88
N PHE A 319 3.23 9.74 6.46
CA PHE A 319 3.59 8.65 7.38
C PHE A 319 4.74 9.04 8.32
N LYS A 320 5.80 9.68 7.79
CA LYS A 320 6.93 10.18 8.60
C LYS A 320 6.50 11.29 9.54
N GLU A 321 5.80 12.32 9.04
CA GLU A 321 5.35 13.47 9.82
C GLU A 321 4.45 13.07 10.99
N GLN A 322 3.59 12.07 10.79
CA GLN A 322 2.69 11.53 11.82
C GLN A 322 3.35 10.52 12.76
N LYS A 323 4.64 10.20 12.56
CA LYS A 323 5.42 9.29 13.42
C LYS A 323 4.74 7.92 13.62
N ILE A 324 4.27 7.33 12.53
CA ILE A 324 3.44 6.11 12.59
C ILE A 324 4.18 4.94 13.25
N ASN A 325 5.47 4.75 12.95
CA ASN A 325 6.25 3.66 13.53
C ASN A 325 6.40 3.79 15.04
N GLU A 326 6.58 5.01 15.56
CA GLU A 326 6.66 5.29 17.00
C GLU A 326 5.33 4.99 17.68
N LYS A 327 4.20 5.41 17.09
CA LYS A 327 2.87 5.12 17.61
C LYS A 327 2.55 3.62 17.61
N ILE A 328 2.95 2.90 16.56
CA ILE A 328 2.83 1.44 16.51
C ILE A 328 3.66 0.80 17.62
N LYS A 329 4.90 1.25 17.82
CA LYS A 329 5.78 0.74 18.87
C LYS A 329 5.17 0.93 20.27
N GLU A 330 4.65 2.11 20.56
CA GLU A 330 3.97 2.43 21.82
C GLU A 330 2.71 1.58 22.04
N SER A 331 1.92 1.35 20.99
CA SER A 331 0.69 0.55 21.07
C SER A 331 0.94 -0.96 21.25
N ILE A 332 2.03 -1.48 20.70
CA ILE A 332 2.35 -2.93 20.73
C ILE A 332 3.15 -3.31 21.98
N GLN A 333 3.92 -2.37 22.52
CA GLN A 333 4.69 -2.52 23.76
C GLN A 333 4.16 -1.55 24.82
N PRO A 334 3.00 -1.80 25.42
CA PRO A 334 2.60 -1.02 26.59
C PRO A 334 3.64 -1.25 27.70
N GLU A 335 4.00 -0.17 28.38
CA GLU A 335 4.94 -0.16 29.53
C GLU A 335 4.55 -1.13 30.61
#